data_79aab9071e9e2abcfe13900785e923f5
#
_entry.id   79aab9071e9e2abcfe13900785e923f5
#
_cell.length_a   1.000
_cell.length_b   1.000
_cell.length_c   1.000
_cell.angle_alpha   90.00
_cell.angle_beta   90.00
_cell.angle_gamma   90.00
#
_symmetry.space_group_name_H-M   'P 1'
#
loop_
_entity.id
_entity.type
_entity.pdbx_description
1 polymer ?
#
loop_
_entity_poly.entity_id
_entity_poly.type
_entity_poly.pdbx_seq_one_letter_code
_entity_poly.pdbx_strand_id
1 'polypeptide(L)'
;DPRSEGGAFYLGDSEFEQMITDYVTDKLDELGLTKDELVLSGASMGTFGSLYYGSKLSPHALLLAKPLANMGNVARNERILRAGGFATSLDILMKNYDNLSDEAIEQLNNRMWDRFDSADWSQTKFIISYLYEDDYDPDGYPSILSHLKSSGVEVYGKGSHGRHTDN
;
A
#
# COMPACT_ATOMS: atom_id res chain seq x y z
N ASP A 1 -11.93 -6.76 6.82
CA ASP A 1 -12.82 -7.92 6.88
C ASP A 1 -12.41 -8.82 8.04
N PRO A 2 -13.29 -9.05 9.04
CA PRO A 2 -12.97 -9.87 10.21
C PRO A 2 -12.77 -11.37 9.88
N ARG A 3 -13.09 -11.77 8.68
CA ARG A 3 -12.87 -13.15 8.17
C ARG A 3 -11.49 -13.34 7.55
N SER A 4 -10.71 -12.27 7.40
CA SER A 4 -9.35 -12.30 6.88
C SER A 4 -8.37 -11.93 7.97
N GLU A 5 -7.35 -12.73 8.16
CA GLU A 5 -6.22 -12.37 8.99
C GLU A 5 -5.60 -11.07 8.46
N GLY A 6 -5.33 -10.09 9.34
CA GLY A 6 -4.79 -8.78 8.94
C GLY A 6 -5.75 -7.84 8.20
N GLY A 7 -7.07 -8.13 8.17
CA GLY A 7 -8.08 -7.16 7.71
C GLY A 7 -8.09 -6.85 6.22
N ALA A 8 -7.63 -7.76 5.36
CA ALA A 8 -7.67 -7.66 3.90
C ALA A 8 -6.92 -6.44 3.30
N PHE A 9 -5.92 -5.91 3.98
CA PHE A 9 -5.11 -4.77 3.51
C PHE A 9 -5.93 -3.54 3.13
N TYR A 10 -7.05 -3.33 3.82
CA TYR A 10 -8.00 -2.24 3.55
C TYR A 10 -8.70 -2.34 2.18
N LEU A 11 -8.52 -3.43 1.43
CA LEU A 11 -9.24 -3.68 0.19
C LEU A 11 -10.66 -4.18 0.45
N GLY A 12 -11.59 -3.75 -0.37
CA GLY A 12 -12.98 -4.17 -0.32
C GLY A 12 -13.67 -4.00 -1.66
N ASP A 13 -14.99 -3.95 -1.64
CA ASP A 13 -15.77 -3.48 -2.77
C ASP A 13 -15.74 -1.94 -2.87
N SER A 14 -16.31 -1.42 -3.93
CA SER A 14 -16.31 0.02 -4.19
C SER A 14 -17.03 0.84 -3.11
N GLU A 15 -18.06 0.26 -2.46
CA GLU A 15 -18.81 0.92 -1.40
C GLU A 15 -17.96 1.05 -0.14
N PHE A 16 -17.29 -0.03 0.28
CA PHE A 16 -16.38 -0.01 1.41
C PHE A 16 -15.22 0.97 1.20
N GLU A 17 -14.61 0.96 0.01
CA GLU A 17 -13.50 1.86 -0.30
C GLU A 17 -13.94 3.33 -0.35
N GLN A 18 -15.14 3.60 -0.85
CA GLN A 18 -15.71 4.95 -0.83
C GLN A 18 -15.98 5.40 0.59
N MET A 19 -16.56 4.54 1.44
CA MET A 19 -16.82 4.83 2.85
C MET A 19 -15.56 5.24 3.61
N ILE A 20 -14.40 4.60 3.35
CA ILE A 20 -13.12 5.01 3.96
C ILE A 20 -12.73 6.41 3.51
N THR A 21 -12.85 6.69 2.22
CA THR A 21 -12.49 7.99 1.66
C THR A 21 -13.39 9.10 2.23
N ASP A 22 -14.70 8.86 2.24
CA ASP A 22 -15.69 9.80 2.77
C ASP A 22 -15.46 10.06 4.26
N TYR A 23 -15.19 9.02 5.05
CA TYR A 23 -14.91 9.17 6.48
C TYR A 23 -13.70 10.10 6.73
N VAL A 24 -12.62 9.97 5.95
CA VAL A 24 -11.45 10.85 6.11
C VAL A 24 -11.81 12.29 5.71
N THR A 25 -12.52 12.46 4.60
CA THR A 25 -12.95 13.78 4.11
C THR A 25 -13.87 14.46 5.12
N ASP A 26 -14.89 13.75 5.61
CA ASP A 26 -15.82 14.28 6.63
C ASP A 26 -15.08 14.69 7.93
N LYS A 27 -14.05 13.93 8.31
CA LYS A 27 -13.24 14.28 9.48
C LYS A 27 -12.37 15.53 9.27
N LEU A 28 -11.83 15.71 8.09
CA LEU A 28 -11.11 16.96 7.75
C LEU A 28 -12.07 18.15 7.85
N ASP A 29 -13.25 18.03 7.25
CA ASP A 29 -14.28 19.08 7.29
C ASP A 29 -14.73 19.39 8.72
N GLU A 30 -15.01 18.36 9.52
CA GLU A 30 -15.39 18.51 10.96
C GLU A 30 -14.33 19.27 11.75
N LEU A 31 -13.05 19.04 11.46
CA LEU A 31 -11.92 19.67 12.12
C LEU A 31 -11.52 21.03 11.53
N GLY A 32 -12.14 21.44 10.43
CA GLY A 32 -11.78 22.65 9.69
C GLY A 32 -10.40 22.57 9.02
N LEU A 33 -9.97 21.35 8.70
CA LEU A 33 -8.67 21.06 8.03
C LEU A 33 -8.87 20.78 6.54
N THR A 34 -7.79 20.88 5.80
CA THR A 34 -7.74 20.59 4.37
C THR A 34 -6.82 19.40 4.08
N LYS A 35 -6.85 18.89 2.86
CA LYS A 35 -5.91 17.85 2.42
C LYS A 35 -4.43 18.26 2.55
N ASP A 36 -4.14 19.56 2.54
CA ASP A 36 -2.77 20.07 2.68
C ASP A 36 -2.26 19.94 4.14
N GLU A 37 -3.13 19.58 5.07
CA GLU A 37 -2.82 19.29 6.47
C GLU A 37 -2.93 17.78 6.77
N LEU A 38 -3.38 16.98 5.80
CA LEU A 38 -3.52 15.53 5.94
C LEU A 38 -2.16 14.84 5.80
N VAL A 39 -1.80 14.05 6.78
CA VAL A 39 -0.67 13.12 6.69
C VAL A 39 -1.19 11.70 6.89
N LEU A 40 -0.93 10.83 5.92
CA LEU A 40 -1.22 9.41 6.07
C LEU A 40 0.06 8.69 6.49
N SER A 41 -0.06 7.80 7.47
CA SER A 41 1.08 7.04 7.99
C SER A 41 0.76 5.55 8.03
N GLY A 42 1.74 4.73 7.65
CA GLY A 42 1.58 3.30 7.68
C GLY A 42 2.90 2.55 7.75
N ALA A 43 2.86 1.40 8.41
CA ALA A 43 3.96 0.44 8.42
C ALA A 43 3.47 -0.90 7.87
N SER A 44 4.30 -1.59 7.07
CA SER A 44 3.96 -2.89 6.49
C SER A 44 2.61 -2.82 5.73
N MET A 45 1.61 -3.57 6.13
CA MET A 45 0.26 -3.52 5.58
C MET A 45 -0.34 -2.10 5.53
N GLY A 46 -0.05 -1.27 6.53
CA GLY A 46 -0.52 0.12 6.57
C GLY A 46 0.07 0.99 5.47
N THR A 47 1.22 0.64 4.91
CA THR A 47 1.78 1.37 3.76
C THR A 47 0.94 1.17 2.51
N PHE A 48 0.45 -0.04 2.29
CA PHE A 48 -0.48 -0.31 1.19
C PHE A 48 -1.73 0.57 1.29
N GLY A 49 -2.37 0.59 2.46
CA GLY A 49 -3.55 1.45 2.69
C GLY A 49 -3.25 2.94 2.48
N SER A 50 -2.10 3.42 2.99
CA SER A 50 -1.70 4.82 2.82
C SER A 50 -1.46 5.20 1.36
N LEU A 51 -0.83 4.35 0.57
CA LEU A 51 -0.64 4.55 -0.88
C LEU A 51 -1.98 4.49 -1.62
N TYR A 52 -2.77 3.45 -1.34
CA TYR A 52 -4.03 3.18 -2.03
C TYR A 52 -5.08 4.27 -1.82
N TYR A 53 -5.29 4.71 -0.58
CA TYR A 53 -6.22 5.81 -0.28
C TYR A 53 -5.60 7.18 -0.48
N GLY A 54 -4.30 7.32 -0.30
CA GLY A 54 -3.57 8.54 -0.61
C GLY A 54 -3.74 8.98 -2.05
N SER A 55 -3.86 8.02 -2.99
CA SER A 55 -4.13 8.31 -4.40
C SER A 55 -5.44 9.06 -4.66
N LYS A 56 -6.44 8.88 -3.78
CA LYS A 56 -7.72 9.60 -3.85
C LYS A 56 -7.75 10.86 -3.00
N LEU A 57 -7.08 10.82 -1.85
CA LEU A 57 -7.13 11.89 -0.85
C LEU A 57 -6.12 13.00 -1.11
N SER A 58 -5.09 12.76 -1.92
CA SER A 58 -4.00 13.70 -2.22
C SER A 58 -3.43 14.38 -0.95
N PRO A 59 -2.89 13.61 0.03
CA PRO A 59 -2.45 14.16 1.30
C PRO A 59 -1.20 15.02 1.13
N HIS A 60 -0.93 15.89 2.12
CA HIS A 60 0.32 16.64 2.19
C HIS A 60 1.56 15.74 2.23
N ALA A 61 1.50 14.65 3.00
CA ALA A 61 2.60 13.71 3.10
C ALA A 61 2.15 12.27 3.35
N LEU A 62 2.98 11.34 2.90
CA LEU A 62 2.92 9.91 3.23
C LEU A 62 4.15 9.52 4.06
N LEU A 63 3.94 8.98 5.27
CA LEU A 63 4.97 8.42 6.12
C LEU A 63 4.89 6.90 6.05
N LEU A 64 5.81 6.29 5.33
CA LEU A 64 5.77 4.88 4.98
C LEU A 64 6.95 4.13 5.60
N ALA A 65 6.68 3.04 6.31
CA ALA A 65 7.72 2.18 6.87
C ALA A 65 7.54 0.73 6.39
N LYS A 66 8.63 0.11 5.91
CA LYS A 66 8.62 -1.27 5.39
C LYS A 66 7.53 -1.43 4.32
N PRO A 67 7.63 -0.73 3.17
CA PRO A 67 6.54 -0.62 2.22
C PRO A 67 6.17 -1.95 1.58
N LEU A 68 4.86 -2.24 1.58
CA LEU A 68 4.24 -3.31 0.81
C LEU A 68 3.36 -2.64 -0.27
N ALA A 69 3.76 -2.78 -1.52
CA ALA A 69 3.08 -2.16 -2.66
C ALA A 69 2.63 -3.19 -3.71
N ASN A 70 3.41 -4.27 -3.87
CA ASN A 70 3.16 -5.32 -4.84
C ASN A 70 2.42 -6.51 -4.19
N MET A 71 1.14 -6.32 -3.88
CA MET A 71 0.36 -7.27 -3.08
C MET A 71 0.26 -8.66 -3.69
N GLY A 72 0.17 -8.78 -5.01
CA GLY A 72 0.20 -10.06 -5.70
C GLY A 72 1.53 -10.79 -5.52
N ASN A 73 2.64 -10.04 -5.59
CA ASN A 73 3.98 -10.60 -5.34
C ASN A 73 4.15 -11.02 -3.88
N VAL A 74 3.63 -10.23 -2.93
CA VAL A 74 3.61 -10.60 -1.51
C VAL A 74 2.86 -11.93 -1.32
N ALA A 75 1.69 -12.10 -1.95
CA ALA A 75 0.91 -13.32 -1.90
C ALA A 75 1.68 -14.52 -2.48
N ARG A 76 2.33 -14.34 -3.63
CA ARG A 76 3.16 -15.38 -4.24
C ARG A 76 4.33 -15.77 -3.34
N ASN A 77 5.04 -14.79 -2.80
CA ASN A 77 6.19 -15.02 -1.94
C ASN A 77 5.80 -15.72 -0.64
N GLU A 78 4.65 -15.39 -0.07
CA GLU A 78 4.12 -16.04 1.12
C GLU A 78 3.87 -17.53 0.89
N ARG A 79 3.31 -17.89 -0.27
CA ARG A 79 3.10 -19.28 -0.63
C ARG A 79 4.39 -20.08 -0.77
N ILE A 80 5.44 -19.47 -1.35
CA ILE A 80 6.67 -20.17 -1.76
C ILE A 80 7.74 -20.10 -0.66
N LEU A 81 7.95 -18.91 -0.12
CA LEU A 81 9.13 -18.63 0.73
C LEU A 81 8.79 -18.68 2.24
N ARG A 82 7.53 -18.50 2.59
CA ARG A 82 7.09 -18.37 3.98
C ARG A 82 5.85 -19.20 4.29
N ALA A 83 5.74 -20.36 3.66
CA ALA A 83 4.59 -21.25 3.85
C ALA A 83 4.34 -21.52 5.35
N GLY A 84 3.13 -21.21 5.82
CA GLY A 84 2.73 -21.30 7.23
C GLY A 84 2.94 -20.00 8.02
N GLY A 85 3.38 -18.91 7.37
CA GLY A 85 3.39 -17.57 7.94
C GLY A 85 2.03 -16.88 7.87
N PHE A 86 2.04 -15.58 7.73
CA PHE A 86 0.84 -14.75 7.70
C PHE A 86 0.16 -14.77 6.33
N ALA A 87 -0.98 -15.46 6.21
CA ALA A 87 -1.61 -15.81 4.93
C ALA A 87 -2.56 -14.74 4.35
N THR A 88 -2.58 -13.51 4.87
CA THR A 88 -3.56 -12.49 4.49
C THR A 88 -3.55 -12.17 3.01
N SER A 89 -2.37 -12.02 2.41
CA SER A 89 -2.25 -11.69 0.99
C SER A 89 -2.71 -12.83 0.07
N LEU A 90 -2.46 -14.08 0.47
CA LEU A 90 -3.03 -15.26 -0.21
C LEU A 90 -4.55 -15.28 -0.12
N ASP A 91 -5.11 -15.00 1.06
CA ASP A 91 -6.56 -14.93 1.27
C ASP A 91 -7.20 -13.86 0.38
N ILE A 92 -6.55 -12.70 0.24
CA ILE A 92 -7.01 -11.62 -0.64
C ILE A 92 -7.01 -12.09 -2.09
N LEU A 93 -5.93 -12.73 -2.53
CA LEU A 93 -5.80 -13.23 -3.89
C LEU A 93 -6.89 -14.27 -4.20
N MET A 94 -7.08 -15.26 -3.31
CA MET A 94 -8.11 -16.28 -3.47
C MET A 94 -9.53 -15.71 -3.44
N LYS A 95 -9.82 -14.74 -2.59
CA LYS A 95 -11.15 -14.14 -2.49
C LYS A 95 -11.52 -13.26 -3.67
N ASN A 96 -10.56 -12.59 -4.28
CA ASN A 96 -10.81 -11.68 -5.40
C ASN A 96 -10.74 -12.36 -6.76
N TYR A 97 -9.94 -13.42 -6.91
CA TYR A 97 -9.64 -14.02 -8.21
C TYR A 97 -9.85 -15.52 -8.27
N ASP A 98 -10.14 -16.17 -7.13
CA ASP A 98 -10.39 -17.62 -7.00
C ASP A 98 -9.25 -18.52 -7.55
N ASN A 99 -8.07 -17.98 -7.70
CA ASN A 99 -6.89 -18.73 -8.15
C ASN A 99 -5.57 -18.01 -7.80
N LEU A 100 -4.45 -18.70 -8.03
CA LEU A 100 -3.10 -18.23 -7.75
C LEU A 100 -2.26 -18.15 -9.03
N SER A 101 -2.90 -17.90 -10.19
CA SER A 101 -2.21 -17.77 -11.46
C SER A 101 -1.36 -16.50 -11.52
N ASP A 102 -0.41 -16.47 -12.45
CA ASP A 102 0.41 -15.28 -12.67
C ASP A 102 -0.44 -14.09 -13.10
N GLU A 103 -1.53 -14.32 -13.84
CA GLU A 103 -2.48 -13.29 -14.25
C GLU A 103 -3.22 -12.70 -13.04
N ALA A 104 -3.65 -13.54 -12.10
CA ALA A 104 -4.30 -13.08 -10.86
C ALA A 104 -3.34 -12.28 -9.98
N ILE A 105 -2.07 -12.70 -9.90
CA ILE A 105 -1.00 -11.99 -9.19
C ILE A 105 -0.79 -10.60 -9.81
N GLU A 106 -0.70 -10.54 -11.13
CA GLU A 106 -0.53 -9.28 -11.86
C GLU A 106 -1.73 -8.34 -11.67
N GLN A 107 -2.96 -8.87 -11.77
CA GLN A 107 -4.18 -8.09 -11.53
C GLN A 107 -4.22 -7.50 -10.12
N LEU A 108 -3.79 -8.25 -9.10
CA LEU A 108 -3.74 -7.75 -7.73
C LEU A 108 -2.66 -6.67 -7.54
N ASN A 109 -1.50 -6.80 -8.19
CA ASN A 109 -0.48 -5.75 -8.21
C ASN A 109 -1.02 -4.49 -8.92
N ASN A 110 -1.65 -4.65 -10.09
CA ASN A 110 -2.16 -3.55 -10.90
C ASN A 110 -3.29 -2.79 -10.20
N ARG A 111 -4.07 -3.43 -9.32
CA ARG A 111 -5.09 -2.74 -8.53
C ARG A 111 -4.54 -1.56 -7.71
N MET A 112 -3.30 -1.68 -7.21
CA MET A 112 -2.58 -0.56 -6.60
C MET A 112 -2.08 0.43 -7.66
N TRP A 113 -1.36 -0.08 -8.67
CA TRP A 113 -0.61 0.78 -9.57
C TRP A 113 -1.49 1.58 -10.52
N ASP A 114 -2.60 1.01 -11.02
CA ASP A 114 -3.57 1.73 -11.84
C ASP A 114 -4.13 2.96 -11.11
N ARG A 115 -4.35 2.83 -9.81
CA ARG A 115 -4.84 3.91 -8.96
C ARG A 115 -3.74 4.92 -8.64
N PHE A 116 -2.55 4.43 -8.31
CA PHE A 116 -1.39 5.24 -7.98
C PHE A 116 -0.95 6.11 -9.17
N ASP A 117 -0.88 5.53 -10.37
CA ASP A 117 -0.44 6.20 -11.59
C ASP A 117 -1.46 7.22 -12.10
N SER A 118 -2.74 7.04 -11.76
CA SER A 118 -3.80 7.99 -12.12
C SER A 118 -3.89 9.19 -11.16
N ALA A 119 -3.17 9.16 -10.03
CA ALA A 119 -3.24 10.18 -9.00
C ALA A 119 -2.31 11.38 -9.29
N ASP A 120 -2.73 12.55 -8.86
CA ASP A 120 -1.85 13.74 -8.82
C ASP A 120 -1.10 13.79 -7.49
N TRP A 121 0.18 13.44 -7.55
CA TRP A 121 1.09 13.47 -6.41
C TRP A 121 1.90 14.77 -6.30
N SER A 122 1.67 15.76 -7.16
CA SER A 122 2.52 16.96 -7.28
C SER A 122 2.70 17.76 -5.99
N GLN A 123 1.77 17.64 -5.04
CA GLN A 123 1.80 18.32 -3.75
C GLN A 123 2.09 17.39 -2.57
N THR A 124 2.25 16.09 -2.82
CA THR A 124 2.46 15.08 -1.77
C THR A 124 3.94 14.79 -1.58
N LYS A 125 4.41 14.82 -0.33
CA LYS A 125 5.77 14.41 0.04
C LYS A 125 5.78 12.94 0.44
N PHE A 126 6.75 12.19 -0.07
CA PHE A 126 6.95 10.78 0.30
C PHE A 126 8.14 10.66 1.25
N ILE A 127 7.90 10.18 2.46
CA ILE A 127 8.92 9.90 3.48
C ILE A 127 8.89 8.41 3.73
N ILE A 128 9.92 7.70 3.27
CA ILE A 128 9.92 6.24 3.19
C ILE A 128 11.11 5.66 3.94
N SER A 129 10.85 4.84 4.96
CA SER A 129 11.83 3.96 5.59
C SER A 129 11.68 2.56 5.01
N TYR A 130 12.77 1.98 4.48
CA TYR A 130 12.74 0.65 3.85
C TYR A 130 13.90 -0.22 4.32
N LEU A 131 13.79 -1.52 4.08
CA LEU A 131 14.79 -2.50 4.46
C LEU A 131 15.48 -3.07 3.22
N TYR A 132 16.81 -3.17 3.26
CA TYR A 132 17.59 -3.71 2.13
C TYR A 132 17.33 -5.20 1.87
N GLU A 133 17.04 -5.95 2.92
CA GLU A 133 16.79 -7.39 2.87
C GLU A 133 15.31 -7.72 3.13
N ASP A 134 14.39 -6.82 2.76
CA ASP A 134 12.95 -7.08 2.92
C ASP A 134 12.56 -8.35 2.16
N ASP A 135 11.97 -9.30 2.88
CA ASP A 135 11.60 -10.62 2.36
C ASP A 135 10.10 -10.76 2.08
N TYR A 136 9.31 -9.69 2.32
CA TYR A 136 7.88 -9.66 1.99
C TYR A 136 7.63 -9.02 0.62
N ASP A 137 8.12 -7.82 0.41
CA ASP A 137 8.04 -7.10 -0.85
C ASP A 137 9.40 -6.43 -1.15
N PRO A 138 10.42 -7.21 -1.57
CA PRO A 138 11.75 -6.68 -1.84
C PRO A 138 11.74 -5.56 -2.90
N ASP A 139 10.73 -5.53 -3.75
CA ASP A 139 10.56 -4.53 -4.80
C ASP A 139 9.65 -3.36 -4.39
N GLY A 140 9.11 -3.35 -3.17
CA GLY A 140 8.13 -2.35 -2.73
C GLY A 140 8.64 -0.92 -2.85
N TYR A 141 9.80 -0.61 -2.29
CA TYR A 141 10.41 0.71 -2.41
C TYR A 141 10.86 1.05 -3.85
N PRO A 142 11.62 0.18 -4.57
CA PRO A 142 11.96 0.42 -5.96
C PRO A 142 10.75 0.64 -6.88
N SER A 143 9.66 -0.09 -6.68
CA SER A 143 8.44 0.07 -7.46
C SER A 143 7.81 1.46 -7.24
N ILE A 144 7.68 1.91 -5.99
CA ILE A 144 7.18 3.26 -5.70
C ILE A 144 8.02 4.32 -6.42
N LEU A 145 9.34 4.23 -6.35
CA LEU A 145 10.22 5.17 -7.04
C LEU A 145 10.07 5.13 -8.56
N SER A 146 9.87 3.93 -9.12
CA SER A 146 9.69 3.74 -10.56
C SER A 146 8.42 4.45 -11.06
N HIS A 147 7.33 4.33 -10.33
CA HIS A 147 6.05 4.96 -10.65
C HIS A 147 6.04 6.49 -10.41
N LEU A 148 6.88 7.00 -9.50
CA LEU A 148 7.02 8.44 -9.23
C LEU A 148 7.97 9.19 -10.17
N LYS A 149 8.79 8.50 -10.96
CA LYS A 149 9.89 9.12 -11.76
C LYS A 149 9.48 10.26 -12.69
N SER A 150 8.25 10.29 -13.15
CA SER A 150 7.73 11.32 -14.06
C SER A 150 7.03 12.49 -13.36
N SER A 151 6.83 12.41 -12.05
CA SER A 151 5.93 13.33 -11.32
C SER A 151 6.64 14.56 -10.73
N GLY A 152 7.97 14.58 -10.64
CA GLY A 152 8.71 15.66 -9.97
C GLY A 152 8.47 15.73 -8.45
N VAL A 153 7.98 14.66 -7.85
CA VAL A 153 7.60 14.55 -6.44
C VAL A 153 8.82 14.49 -5.53
N GLU A 154 8.73 15.11 -4.36
CA GLU A 154 9.75 15.02 -3.31
C GLU A 154 9.70 13.66 -2.62
N VAL A 155 10.80 12.90 -2.68
CA VAL A 155 10.93 11.60 -2.02
C VAL A 155 12.13 11.60 -1.07
N TYR A 156 11.89 11.31 0.19
CA TYR A 156 12.90 11.16 1.23
C TYR A 156 12.98 9.69 1.65
N GLY A 157 13.98 8.97 1.15
CA GLY A 157 14.18 7.55 1.42
C GLY A 157 15.27 7.31 2.46
N LYS A 158 15.02 6.42 3.44
CA LYS A 158 16.03 5.92 4.37
C LYS A 158 16.04 4.41 4.39
N GLY A 159 17.12 3.80 3.87
CA GLY A 159 17.36 2.37 3.95
C GLY A 159 18.02 1.97 5.27
N SER A 160 17.68 0.78 5.74
CA SER A 160 18.31 0.12 6.88
C SER A 160 18.50 -1.37 6.57
N HIS A 161 19.47 -2.02 7.21
CA HIS A 161 19.63 -3.45 7.11
C HIS A 161 18.56 -4.17 7.96
N GLY A 162 18.15 -5.34 7.50
CA GLY A 162 17.18 -6.20 8.18
C GLY A 162 16.10 -6.73 7.23
N ARG A 163 15.41 -7.78 7.71
CA ARG A 163 14.24 -8.37 7.03
C ARG A 163 12.95 -7.73 7.55
N HIS A 164 11.85 -8.00 6.90
CA HIS A 164 10.56 -7.36 7.21
C HIS A 164 10.15 -7.48 8.68
N THR A 165 10.41 -8.62 9.32
CA THR A 165 10.06 -8.90 10.73
C THR A 165 11.12 -8.46 11.73
N ASP A 166 12.30 -8.02 11.29
CA ASP A 166 13.35 -7.56 12.18
C ASP A 166 12.98 -6.17 12.75
N ASN A 167 13.28 -5.96 14.06
CA ASN A 167 12.96 -4.70 14.77
C ASN A 167 14.15 -3.74 14.77
#